data_7471e237c25ee9d4b345e5dc5cea7ccb
#
_entry.id   7471e237c25ee9d4b345e5dc5cea7ccb
#
_cell.length_a   1.000
_cell.length_b   1.000
_cell.length_c   1.000
_cell.angle_alpha   90.00
_cell.angle_beta   90.00
_cell.angle_gamma   90.00
#
_symmetry.space_group_name_H-M   'P 1'
#
loop_
_entity.id
_entity.type
_entity.pdbx_description
1 polymer ?
#
loop_
_entity_poly.entity_id
_entity_poly.type
_entity_poly.pdbx_seq_one_letter_code
_entity_poly.pdbx_strand_id
1 'polypeptide(L)'
;MRHLTLAALMLAAAPLGAVEFKWAGTTDPQTMDPHAVNSAPVLGFLNNVYEGLVRRGRDMGIEPSLAERWEPMEDGAGWRFFLRRGVTFQDGSTFDADDVVFSYERASSPESDTNSWFAPVSDVRKVDAYTVEILTTAPNPIFPDSIANWMIMDADWTVMSGAGRPDKENGNFATLNANGTGPFQVVSRQPGLTTVLEPHAGWWDTVEHTVTRAEFTPIQNSATAVAALLSGDVDMINPVPIQDAARVDERPEVTVLRGIEARVIMLGFAHESETLKFGADAGAPNPFRDVRVRQAVAHAVNVPAILRSIMRGAAEPASQLVSPAMRGFSDPNARRPEYDPAAARQLLADAGYPDGFSFGLKCPNNRYLNDEAVCQAVVGMLAQVGMRAQLDAMPVQNYWPELRADNFDMYLLGWSPGTFDAEHPIRFLAHTPDAEAKLGSWNFGGFSNGTIDAMLPMIQAEIDDNQRQSMLDDAAALLQDEMAYVPLYVQPLLWGMRSNVSLVQRPDNFFMLRWVRVE
;
A
#
# COMPACT_ATOMS: atom_id res chain seq x y z
N MET A 1 -44.97 -33.02 55.37
CA MET A 1 -44.50 -31.84 54.66
C MET A 1 -43.02 -32.05 54.37
N ARG A 2 -42.65 -32.33 53.10
CA ARG A 2 -41.26 -32.55 52.68
C ARG A 2 -40.79 -31.26 52.04
N HIS A 3 -39.81 -30.62 52.66
CA HIS A 3 -39.15 -29.46 52.07
C HIS A 3 -38.10 -29.93 51.01
N LEU A 4 -38.37 -29.63 49.73
CA LEU A 4 -37.36 -29.73 48.65
C LEU A 4 -36.53 -28.46 48.69
N THR A 5 -35.27 -28.60 49.00
CA THR A 5 -34.26 -27.55 48.88
C THR A 5 -33.70 -27.60 47.44
N LEU A 6 -34.00 -26.57 46.65
CA LEU A 6 -33.41 -26.38 45.30
C LEU A 6 -32.00 -25.83 45.50
N ALA A 7 -30.98 -26.62 45.20
CA ALA A 7 -29.59 -26.13 45.10
C ALA A 7 -29.38 -25.48 43.72
N ALA A 8 -29.21 -24.17 43.70
CA ALA A 8 -28.81 -23.45 42.51
C ALA A 8 -27.32 -23.72 42.26
N LEU A 9 -26.99 -24.45 41.19
CA LEU A 9 -25.63 -24.54 40.65
C LEU A 9 -25.27 -23.17 40.02
N MET A 10 -24.45 -22.37 40.70
CA MET A 10 -23.74 -21.27 40.09
C MET A 10 -22.60 -21.88 39.24
N LEU A 11 -22.73 -21.89 37.92
CA LEU A 11 -21.58 -22.06 37.03
C LEU A 11 -20.69 -20.85 37.24
N ALA A 12 -19.59 -21.03 37.94
CA ALA A 12 -18.48 -20.07 37.93
C ALA A 12 -17.87 -20.09 36.53
N ALA A 13 -18.09 -19.03 35.77
CA ALA A 13 -17.29 -18.80 34.56
C ALA A 13 -15.84 -18.72 35.01
N ALA A 14 -15.00 -19.65 34.55
CA ALA A 14 -13.55 -19.53 34.71
C ALA A 14 -13.12 -18.22 34.04
N PRO A 15 -12.23 -17.41 34.66
CA PRO A 15 -11.67 -16.26 33.97
C PRO A 15 -11.00 -16.79 32.70
N LEU A 16 -11.42 -16.30 31.54
CA LEU A 16 -10.65 -16.47 30.31
C LEU A 16 -9.24 -15.98 30.62
N GLY A 17 -8.25 -16.88 30.54
CA GLY A 17 -6.85 -16.53 30.77
C GLY A 17 -6.47 -15.35 29.87
N ALA A 18 -5.66 -14.42 30.38
CA ALA A 18 -5.16 -13.31 29.59
C ALA A 18 -4.41 -13.85 28.37
N VAL A 19 -4.85 -13.47 27.15
CA VAL A 19 -4.22 -13.83 25.89
C VAL A 19 -3.34 -12.67 25.46
N GLU A 20 -2.05 -12.77 25.72
CA GLU A 20 -1.06 -11.78 25.26
C GLU A 20 -0.61 -12.17 23.84
N PHE A 21 -0.49 -11.17 22.97
CA PHE A 21 0.00 -11.34 21.61
C PHE A 21 1.12 -10.33 21.34
N LYS A 22 2.32 -10.83 21.01
CA LYS A 22 3.52 -10.02 20.74
C LYS A 22 3.89 -10.11 19.28
N TRP A 23 4.05 -8.94 18.63
CA TRP A 23 4.49 -8.94 17.24
C TRP A 23 5.60 -7.93 16.98
N ALA A 24 6.40 -8.21 15.97
CA ALA A 24 7.47 -7.32 15.55
C ALA A 24 7.36 -6.97 14.06
N GLY A 25 7.65 -5.72 13.76
CA GLY A 25 7.85 -5.20 12.41
C GLY A 25 9.21 -4.52 12.29
N THR A 26 9.64 -4.22 11.07
CA THR A 26 10.96 -3.58 10.85
C THR A 26 10.97 -2.08 11.17
N THR A 27 9.81 -1.44 11.24
CA THR A 27 9.67 0.02 11.39
C THR A 27 8.71 0.34 12.52
N ASP A 28 9.14 1.21 13.45
CA ASP A 28 8.24 1.80 14.44
C ASP A 28 7.30 2.79 13.76
N PRO A 29 5.98 2.80 14.05
CA PRO A 29 5.12 3.89 13.60
C PRO A 29 5.62 5.21 14.18
N GLN A 30 5.91 6.17 13.29
CA GLN A 30 6.55 7.45 13.69
C GLN A 30 5.67 8.29 14.60
N THR A 31 4.35 8.12 14.49
CA THR A 31 3.35 8.92 15.20
C THR A 31 2.08 8.11 15.42
N MET A 32 1.29 8.50 16.44
CA MET A 32 -0.10 8.05 16.61
C MET A 32 -1.11 9.05 16.01
N ASP A 33 -0.63 10.13 15.40
CA ASP A 33 -1.45 11.10 14.68
C ASP A 33 -1.72 10.62 13.25
N PRO A 34 -2.98 10.27 12.89
CA PRO A 34 -3.30 9.67 11.59
C PRO A 34 -3.19 10.63 10.41
N HIS A 35 -3.11 11.93 10.64
CA HIS A 35 -3.03 12.94 9.58
C HIS A 35 -1.62 13.53 9.40
N ALA A 36 -0.68 13.22 10.32
CA ALA A 36 0.66 13.79 10.29
C ALA A 36 1.60 13.09 9.31
N VAL A 37 1.47 11.77 9.11
CA VAL A 37 2.38 10.97 8.27
C VAL A 37 1.60 9.97 7.40
N ASN A 38 1.66 10.15 6.10
CA ASN A 38 1.08 9.23 5.11
C ASN A 38 2.09 8.14 4.73
N SER A 39 2.22 7.14 5.57
CA SER A 39 3.08 5.98 5.29
C SER A 39 2.43 4.67 5.72
N ALA A 40 2.69 3.59 4.99
CA ALA A 40 2.08 2.28 5.25
C ALA A 40 2.33 1.76 6.68
N PRO A 41 3.53 1.90 7.31
CA PRO A 41 3.71 1.49 8.69
C PRO A 41 2.84 2.24 9.70
N VAL A 42 2.64 3.56 9.49
CA VAL A 42 1.78 4.39 10.36
C VAL A 42 0.32 4.03 10.14
N LEU A 43 -0.16 4.06 8.90
CA LEU A 43 -1.57 3.79 8.58
C LEU A 43 -1.96 2.37 8.94
N GLY A 44 -1.11 1.37 8.65
CA GLY A 44 -1.38 -0.03 8.99
C GLY A 44 -1.47 -0.28 10.50
N PHE A 45 -0.63 0.40 11.29
CA PHE A 45 -0.71 0.32 12.75
C PHE A 45 -1.97 1.01 13.28
N LEU A 46 -2.24 2.24 12.80
CA LEU A 46 -3.32 3.07 13.29
C LEU A 46 -4.73 2.57 12.91
N ASN A 47 -4.85 1.74 11.86
CA ASN A 47 -6.12 1.03 11.56
C ASN A 47 -6.58 0.07 12.68
N ASN A 48 -5.75 -0.19 13.69
CA ASN A 48 -6.17 -0.92 14.89
C ASN A 48 -6.76 0.01 15.97
N VAL A 49 -6.51 1.33 15.87
CA VAL A 49 -6.82 2.33 16.90
C VAL A 49 -7.92 3.29 16.45
N TYR A 50 -7.89 3.69 15.18
CA TYR A 50 -8.86 4.59 14.57
C TYR A 50 -9.66 3.88 13.48
N GLU A 51 -10.77 4.46 13.10
CA GLU A 51 -11.60 4.02 11.98
C GLU A 51 -11.96 5.19 11.06
N GLY A 52 -12.20 4.85 9.79
CA GLY A 52 -12.72 5.79 8.79
C GLY A 52 -14.24 5.67 8.63
N LEU A 53 -14.81 6.48 7.74
CA LEU A 53 -16.23 6.34 7.34
C LEU A 53 -16.50 4.97 6.73
N VAL A 54 -15.59 4.51 5.91
CA VAL A 54 -15.56 3.18 5.30
C VAL A 54 -14.25 2.50 5.66
N ARG A 55 -14.19 1.18 5.51
CA ARG A 55 -12.96 0.39 5.74
C ARG A 55 -12.81 -0.68 4.68
N ARG A 56 -11.59 -1.21 4.53
CA ARG A 56 -11.36 -2.40 3.69
C ARG A 56 -11.59 -3.68 4.46
N GLY A 57 -12.38 -4.56 3.87
CA GLY A 57 -12.64 -5.91 4.35
C GLY A 57 -11.45 -6.86 4.14
N ARG A 58 -11.69 -8.14 4.38
CA ARG A 58 -10.69 -9.22 4.22
C ARG A 58 -10.30 -9.44 2.77
N ASP A 59 -11.23 -9.22 1.86
CA ASP A 59 -11.09 -9.34 0.39
C ASP A 59 -10.70 -8.02 -0.29
N MET A 60 -10.38 -6.98 0.50
CA MET A 60 -10.08 -5.62 0.06
C MET A 60 -11.27 -4.84 -0.50
N GLY A 61 -12.47 -5.39 -0.52
CA GLY A 61 -13.71 -4.65 -0.79
C GLY A 61 -13.96 -3.56 0.26
N ILE A 62 -14.71 -2.52 -0.12
CA ILE A 62 -15.13 -1.46 0.81
C ILE A 62 -16.34 -1.91 1.61
N GLU A 63 -16.22 -1.84 2.93
CA GLU A 63 -17.27 -2.18 3.89
C GLU A 63 -17.70 -0.96 4.71
N PRO A 64 -18.95 -0.95 5.23
CA PRO A 64 -19.39 0.01 6.25
C PRO A 64 -18.45 0.02 7.48
N SER A 65 -18.16 1.23 7.98
CA SER A 65 -17.43 1.44 9.23
C SER A 65 -18.17 2.48 10.08
N LEU A 66 -17.62 3.66 10.30
CA LEU A 66 -18.34 4.73 11.01
C LEU A 66 -19.54 5.26 10.23
N ALA A 67 -19.59 5.09 8.91
CA ALA A 67 -20.81 5.18 8.13
C ALA A 67 -21.46 3.80 7.97
N GLU A 68 -22.76 3.69 8.25
CA GLU A 68 -23.55 2.45 8.05
C GLU A 68 -23.81 2.20 6.56
N ARG A 69 -23.93 3.27 5.78
CA ARG A 69 -24.14 3.27 4.34
C ARG A 69 -23.75 4.62 3.75
N TRP A 70 -23.56 4.63 2.45
CA TRP A 70 -23.34 5.86 1.66
C TRP A 70 -24.04 5.74 0.31
N GLU A 71 -24.33 6.85 -0.30
CA GLU A 71 -24.97 6.92 -1.61
C GLU A 71 -24.39 8.10 -2.42
N PRO A 72 -24.28 7.97 -3.75
CA PRO A 72 -23.92 9.10 -4.59
C PRO A 72 -25.05 10.15 -4.53
N MET A 73 -24.67 11.41 -4.57
CA MET A 73 -25.61 12.53 -4.69
C MET A 73 -26.07 12.67 -6.14
N GLU A 74 -27.22 13.30 -6.32
CA GLU A 74 -27.74 13.62 -7.65
C GLU A 74 -26.69 14.42 -8.45
N ASP A 75 -26.67 14.20 -9.77
CA ASP A 75 -25.75 14.84 -10.72
C ASP A 75 -24.26 14.58 -10.46
N GLY A 76 -23.91 13.57 -9.65
CA GLY A 76 -22.51 13.24 -9.34
C GLY A 76 -21.79 14.30 -8.50
N ALA A 77 -22.54 15.17 -7.81
CA ALA A 77 -21.98 16.28 -7.03
C ALA A 77 -21.16 15.84 -5.80
N GLY A 78 -21.17 14.57 -5.47
CA GLY A 78 -20.45 14.01 -4.32
C GLY A 78 -21.16 12.81 -3.72
N TRP A 79 -20.93 12.61 -2.44
CA TRP A 79 -21.41 11.45 -1.69
C TRP A 79 -22.06 11.87 -0.39
N ARG A 80 -23.17 11.22 -0.01
CA ARG A 80 -23.81 11.35 1.29
C ARG A 80 -23.52 10.12 2.12
N PHE A 81 -22.99 10.32 3.33
CA PHE A 81 -22.67 9.28 4.31
C PHE A 81 -23.64 9.37 5.49
N PHE A 82 -24.21 8.23 5.87
CA PHE A 82 -25.08 8.09 7.02
C PHE A 82 -24.30 7.44 8.16
N LEU A 83 -24.05 8.21 9.21
CA LEU A 83 -23.17 7.84 10.29
C LEU A 83 -23.84 6.89 11.27
N ARG A 84 -23.04 6.00 11.84
CA ARG A 84 -23.44 5.04 12.87
C ARG A 84 -23.75 5.77 14.17
N ARG A 85 -24.85 5.37 14.83
CA ARG A 85 -25.25 5.90 16.13
C ARG A 85 -24.68 5.07 17.26
N GLY A 86 -24.39 5.72 18.40
CA GLY A 86 -23.93 5.04 19.61
C GLY A 86 -22.48 4.59 19.59
N VAL A 87 -21.69 5.04 18.62
CA VAL A 87 -20.23 4.87 18.63
C VAL A 87 -19.61 5.81 19.64
N THR A 88 -18.63 5.32 20.39
CA THR A 88 -17.83 6.14 21.32
C THR A 88 -16.36 6.04 20.99
N PHE A 89 -15.64 7.13 21.24
CA PHE A 89 -14.18 7.11 21.28
C PHE A 89 -13.69 6.38 22.55
N GLN A 90 -12.40 6.09 22.61
CA GLN A 90 -11.77 5.33 23.69
C GLN A 90 -11.85 6.03 25.07
N ASP A 91 -12.00 7.34 25.11
CA ASP A 91 -12.22 8.12 26.34
C ASP A 91 -13.71 8.17 26.77
N GLY A 92 -14.62 7.62 25.94
CA GLY A 92 -16.06 7.56 26.19
C GLY A 92 -16.85 8.72 25.59
N SER A 93 -16.22 9.70 24.92
CA SER A 93 -16.90 10.75 24.14
C SER A 93 -17.68 10.15 22.97
N THR A 94 -18.73 10.82 22.51
CA THR A 94 -19.62 10.32 21.47
C THR A 94 -19.15 10.79 20.10
N PHE A 95 -19.08 9.86 19.13
CA PHE A 95 -18.83 10.17 17.74
C PHE A 95 -20.06 10.75 17.05
N ASP A 96 -19.89 11.83 16.28
CA ASP A 96 -20.92 12.40 15.42
C ASP A 96 -20.33 13.11 14.17
N ALA A 97 -21.18 13.89 13.46
CA ALA A 97 -20.81 14.57 12.22
C ALA A 97 -19.81 15.73 12.44
N ASP A 98 -19.71 16.30 13.63
CA ASP A 98 -18.73 17.37 13.92
C ASP A 98 -17.31 16.81 13.87
N ASP A 99 -17.09 15.56 14.34
CA ASP A 99 -15.79 14.88 14.24
C ASP A 99 -15.37 14.63 12.80
N VAL A 100 -16.33 14.30 11.93
CA VAL A 100 -16.05 14.09 10.49
C VAL A 100 -15.64 15.40 9.83
N VAL A 101 -16.37 16.49 10.06
CA VAL A 101 -16.05 17.81 9.51
C VAL A 101 -14.70 18.29 10.02
N PHE A 102 -14.46 18.19 11.33
CA PHE A 102 -13.17 18.54 11.94
C PHE A 102 -12.02 17.71 11.35
N SER A 103 -12.21 16.39 11.21
CA SER A 103 -11.19 15.50 10.67
C SER A 103 -10.88 15.81 9.21
N TYR A 104 -11.88 16.24 8.42
CA TYR A 104 -11.66 16.72 7.06
C TYR A 104 -10.83 18.01 7.03
N GLU A 105 -11.24 19.03 7.79
CA GLU A 105 -10.51 20.30 7.86
C GLU A 105 -9.05 20.10 8.25
N ARG A 106 -8.83 19.19 9.21
CA ARG A 106 -7.49 18.85 9.69
C ARG A 106 -6.69 18.06 8.65
N ALA A 107 -7.26 17.01 8.07
CA ALA A 107 -6.58 16.13 7.11
C ALA A 107 -6.31 16.81 5.76
N SER A 108 -7.14 17.77 5.35
CA SER A 108 -6.97 18.55 4.12
C SER A 108 -6.06 19.78 4.28
N SER A 109 -5.65 20.11 5.52
CA SER A 109 -4.80 21.27 5.78
C SER A 109 -3.40 21.13 5.13
N PRO A 110 -2.72 22.25 4.81
CA PRO A 110 -1.38 22.21 4.21
C PRO A 110 -0.33 21.49 5.06
N GLU A 111 -0.51 21.44 6.38
CA GLU A 111 0.38 20.79 7.33
C GLU A 111 0.21 19.26 7.33
N SER A 112 -0.91 18.76 6.79
CA SER A 112 -1.21 17.34 6.74
C SER A 112 -0.50 16.64 5.58
N ASP A 113 0.05 15.47 5.85
CA ASP A 113 0.66 14.60 4.83
C ASP A 113 -0.40 13.82 4.01
N THR A 114 -1.68 13.87 4.44
CA THR A 114 -2.82 13.25 3.76
C THR A 114 -3.63 14.23 2.90
N ASN A 115 -3.23 15.50 2.82
CA ASN A 115 -4.00 16.56 2.15
C ASN A 115 -4.32 16.26 0.67
N SER A 116 -3.45 15.54 -0.02
CA SER A 116 -3.65 15.16 -1.42
C SER A 116 -4.82 14.20 -1.64
N TRP A 117 -5.29 13.48 -0.61
CA TRP A 117 -6.46 12.60 -0.72
C TRP A 117 -7.74 13.39 -0.96
N PHE A 118 -7.76 14.64 -0.50
CA PHE A 118 -8.91 15.54 -0.58
C PHE A 118 -8.82 16.53 -1.75
N ALA A 119 -7.86 16.37 -2.65
CA ALA A 119 -7.77 17.21 -3.86
C ALA A 119 -9.08 17.24 -4.70
N PRO A 120 -9.84 16.12 -4.82
CA PRO A 120 -11.12 16.13 -5.52
C PRO A 120 -12.28 16.72 -4.69
N VAL A 121 -12.10 17.00 -3.40
CA VAL A 121 -13.16 17.47 -2.50
C VAL A 121 -13.27 18.98 -2.56
N SER A 122 -14.46 19.47 -2.82
CA SER A 122 -14.77 20.91 -2.82
C SER A 122 -15.33 21.39 -1.48
N ASP A 123 -16.03 20.52 -0.74
CA ASP A 123 -16.64 20.88 0.55
C ASP A 123 -17.08 19.64 1.34
N VAL A 124 -17.13 19.73 2.67
CA VAL A 124 -17.73 18.71 3.56
C VAL A 124 -18.74 19.38 4.46
N ARG A 125 -19.99 18.90 4.44
CA ARG A 125 -21.11 19.54 5.13
C ARG A 125 -21.76 18.59 6.12
N LYS A 126 -21.95 19.06 7.33
CA LYS A 126 -22.87 18.47 8.29
C LYS A 126 -24.29 18.78 7.87
N VAL A 127 -25.09 17.75 7.57
CA VAL A 127 -26.54 17.87 7.31
C VAL A 127 -27.30 17.82 8.62
N ASP A 128 -26.97 16.83 9.45
CA ASP A 128 -27.44 16.68 10.83
C ASP A 128 -26.37 15.96 11.65
N ALA A 129 -26.63 15.61 12.92
CA ALA A 129 -25.66 14.97 13.81
C ALA A 129 -25.12 13.62 13.27
N TYR A 130 -25.82 12.97 12.34
CA TYR A 130 -25.46 11.65 11.82
C TYR A 130 -25.54 11.56 10.30
N THR A 131 -25.46 12.69 9.61
CA THR A 131 -25.43 12.75 8.13
C THR A 131 -24.43 13.79 7.68
N VAL A 132 -23.50 13.38 6.83
CA VAL A 132 -22.53 14.28 6.19
C VAL A 132 -22.61 14.16 4.68
N GLU A 133 -22.38 15.25 3.98
CA GLU A 133 -22.21 15.32 2.53
C GLU A 133 -20.77 15.72 2.23
N ILE A 134 -20.12 14.96 1.35
CA ILE A 134 -18.80 15.27 0.83
C ILE A 134 -18.95 15.59 -0.65
N LEU A 135 -18.78 16.87 -0.99
CA LEU A 135 -18.90 17.37 -2.34
C LEU A 135 -17.59 17.22 -3.10
N THR A 136 -17.66 16.80 -4.35
CA THR A 136 -16.49 16.66 -5.21
C THR A 136 -16.52 17.64 -6.38
N THR A 137 -15.37 18.01 -6.90
CA THR A 137 -15.23 18.95 -8.02
C THR A 137 -15.70 18.36 -9.35
N ALA A 138 -15.77 17.03 -9.44
CA ALA A 138 -16.29 16.24 -10.56
C ALA A 138 -16.85 14.92 -10.03
N PRO A 139 -17.70 14.19 -10.79
CA PRO A 139 -18.13 12.85 -10.42
C PRO A 139 -16.92 11.96 -10.10
N ASN A 140 -16.98 11.24 -8.99
CA ASN A 140 -15.89 10.37 -8.54
C ASN A 140 -16.47 9.09 -7.93
N PRO A 141 -16.72 8.05 -8.73
CA PRO A 141 -17.33 6.79 -8.28
C PRO A 141 -16.45 6.00 -7.33
N ILE A 142 -15.12 6.19 -7.37
CA ILE A 142 -14.17 5.50 -6.48
C ILE A 142 -13.80 6.33 -5.24
N PHE A 143 -14.53 7.42 -4.98
CA PHE A 143 -14.23 8.28 -3.83
C PHE A 143 -14.26 7.52 -2.48
N PRO A 144 -15.25 6.64 -2.20
CA PRO A 144 -15.23 5.82 -0.99
C PRO A 144 -13.97 4.97 -0.84
N ASP A 145 -13.46 4.39 -1.95
CA ASP A 145 -12.19 3.66 -1.98
C ASP A 145 -10.99 4.54 -1.61
N SER A 146 -11.01 5.79 -2.07
CA SER A 146 -9.93 6.76 -1.87
C SER A 146 -9.79 7.19 -0.41
N ILE A 147 -10.88 7.18 0.35
CA ILE A 147 -10.92 7.61 1.76
C ILE A 147 -10.91 6.45 2.76
N ALA A 148 -10.73 5.21 2.32
CA ALA A 148 -10.77 4.03 3.21
C ALA A 148 -9.72 4.05 4.34
N ASN A 149 -8.65 4.82 4.18
CA ASN A 149 -7.62 5.04 5.19
C ASN A 149 -7.70 6.41 5.87
N TRP A 150 -8.74 7.20 5.57
CA TRP A 150 -8.97 8.46 6.27
C TRP A 150 -9.62 8.20 7.62
N MET A 151 -8.83 8.32 8.67
CA MET A 151 -9.21 8.04 10.04
C MET A 151 -9.85 9.26 10.69
N ILE A 152 -10.95 9.04 11.40
CA ILE A 152 -11.68 10.11 12.09
C ILE A 152 -11.13 10.27 13.51
N MET A 153 -10.88 11.51 13.89
CA MET A 153 -10.42 11.92 15.23
C MET A 153 -11.54 12.61 15.98
N ASP A 154 -11.56 12.44 17.28
CA ASP A 154 -12.40 13.21 18.20
C ASP A 154 -11.99 14.69 18.15
N ALA A 155 -12.91 15.55 17.78
CA ALA A 155 -12.67 17.00 17.61
C ALA A 155 -12.28 17.67 18.94
N ASP A 156 -13.05 17.41 19.99
CA ASP A 156 -12.87 18.03 21.31
C ASP A 156 -11.56 17.57 21.97
N TRP A 157 -11.30 16.25 21.98
CA TRP A 157 -10.05 15.69 22.49
C TRP A 157 -8.84 16.28 21.76
N THR A 158 -8.91 16.34 20.43
CA THR A 158 -7.80 16.81 19.60
C THR A 158 -7.49 18.29 19.85
N VAL A 159 -8.52 19.13 19.96
CA VAL A 159 -8.35 20.56 20.25
C VAL A 159 -7.86 20.79 21.69
N MET A 160 -8.48 20.15 22.68
CA MET A 160 -8.13 20.32 24.09
C MET A 160 -6.72 19.82 24.41
N SER A 161 -6.23 18.79 23.70
CA SER A 161 -4.87 18.28 23.87
C SER A 161 -3.80 19.11 23.14
N GLY A 162 -4.18 20.16 22.40
CA GLY A 162 -3.26 20.97 21.61
C GLY A 162 -2.81 20.33 20.30
N ALA A 163 -3.50 19.25 19.86
CA ALA A 163 -3.21 18.54 18.62
C ALA A 163 -4.07 19.00 17.43
N GLY A 164 -4.73 20.15 17.51
CA GLY A 164 -5.66 20.66 16.49
C GLY A 164 -5.09 20.78 15.07
N ARG A 165 -3.76 20.85 14.93
CA ARG A 165 -3.06 20.78 13.63
C ARG A 165 -2.11 19.59 13.60
N PRO A 166 -1.96 18.91 12.45
CA PRO A 166 -0.91 17.91 12.26
C PRO A 166 0.47 18.57 12.33
N ASP A 167 1.44 17.91 12.95
CA ASP A 167 2.83 18.37 12.97
C ASP A 167 3.76 17.17 12.86
N LYS A 168 4.27 16.92 11.65
CA LYS A 168 5.17 15.79 11.39
C LYS A 168 6.62 16.07 11.76
N GLU A 169 7.01 17.35 11.89
CA GLU A 169 8.39 17.76 12.14
C GLU A 169 8.72 17.80 13.63
N ASN A 170 7.87 18.47 14.43
CA ASN A 170 8.10 18.66 15.85
C ASN A 170 7.23 17.73 16.69
N GLY A 171 6.14 17.21 16.11
CA GLY A 171 5.12 16.45 16.81
C GLY A 171 4.23 17.31 17.71
N ASN A 172 3.15 16.71 18.17
CA ASN A 172 2.19 17.29 19.12
C ASN A 172 1.76 16.21 20.12
N PHE A 173 0.72 16.46 20.92
CA PHE A 173 0.23 15.48 21.88
C PHE A 173 -0.20 14.15 21.22
N ALA A 174 -0.84 14.19 20.02
CA ALA A 174 -1.26 13.01 19.29
C ALA A 174 -0.09 12.20 18.72
N THR A 175 1.15 12.71 18.70
CA THR A 175 2.33 11.93 18.29
C THR A 175 2.53 10.68 19.16
N LEU A 176 2.23 10.77 20.44
CA LEU A 176 2.42 9.69 21.43
C LEU A 176 1.12 9.12 21.99
N ASN A 177 0.00 9.82 21.80
CA ASN A 177 -1.30 9.49 22.37
C ASN A 177 -2.34 9.36 21.26
N ALA A 178 -3.35 8.53 21.53
CA ALA A 178 -4.45 8.30 20.59
C ALA A 178 -5.78 8.26 21.32
N ASN A 179 -6.84 8.75 20.68
CA ASN A 179 -8.23 8.61 21.09
C ASN A 179 -9.06 8.32 19.83
N GLY A 180 -9.17 7.07 19.46
CA GLY A 180 -9.90 6.61 18.28
C GLY A 180 -11.19 5.86 18.66
N THR A 181 -11.91 5.39 17.65
CA THR A 181 -13.10 4.54 17.79
C THR A 181 -12.80 3.06 17.60
N GLY A 182 -11.55 2.73 17.21
CA GLY A 182 -11.16 1.39 16.74
C GLY A 182 -11.16 0.30 17.81
N PRO A 183 -10.91 -0.95 17.39
CA PRO A 183 -11.02 -2.14 18.25
C PRO A 183 -10.00 -2.21 19.38
N PHE A 184 -8.88 -1.48 19.28
CA PHE A 184 -7.82 -1.44 20.29
C PHE A 184 -7.43 -0.01 20.64
N GLN A 185 -7.04 0.21 21.89
CA GLN A 185 -6.54 1.49 22.41
C GLN A 185 -5.07 1.37 22.77
N VAL A 186 -4.30 2.44 22.57
CA VAL A 186 -2.91 2.53 23.00
C VAL A 186 -2.87 2.83 24.50
N VAL A 187 -2.32 1.90 25.30
CA VAL A 187 -2.21 2.06 26.76
C VAL A 187 -0.82 2.48 27.19
N SER A 188 0.23 2.19 26.40
CA SER A 188 1.56 2.75 26.61
C SER A 188 2.35 2.77 25.30
N ARG A 189 3.20 3.78 25.14
CA ARG A 189 4.10 3.90 24.01
C ARG A 189 5.47 4.44 24.44
N GLN A 190 6.50 3.73 24.04
CA GLN A 190 7.89 4.14 24.10
C GLN A 190 8.48 4.06 22.68
N PRO A 191 8.58 5.19 21.95
CA PRO A 191 9.03 5.20 20.55
C PRO A 191 10.35 4.45 20.36
N GLY A 192 10.42 3.61 19.33
CA GLY A 192 11.59 2.78 19.03
C GLY A 192 11.81 1.57 19.94
N LEU A 193 10.98 1.38 20.97
CA LEU A 193 11.11 0.28 21.93
C LEU A 193 9.85 -0.58 21.95
N THR A 194 8.70 -0.04 22.37
CA THR A 194 7.48 -0.82 22.49
C THR A 194 6.22 0.05 22.44
N THR A 195 5.15 -0.50 21.90
CA THR A 195 3.80 0.07 21.99
C THR A 195 2.84 -1.04 22.43
N VAL A 196 2.08 -0.77 23.47
CA VAL A 196 1.13 -1.72 24.06
C VAL A 196 -0.28 -1.26 23.76
N LEU A 197 -1.11 -2.21 23.29
CA LEU A 197 -2.52 -2.00 23.03
C LEU A 197 -3.37 -2.98 23.84
N GLU A 198 -4.57 -2.53 24.23
CA GLU A 198 -5.59 -3.37 24.84
C GLU A 198 -6.90 -3.22 24.06
N PRO A 199 -7.81 -4.20 24.09
CA PRO A 199 -9.11 -4.09 23.46
C PRO A 199 -9.89 -2.86 23.98
N HIS A 200 -10.52 -2.14 23.07
CA HIS A 200 -11.47 -1.09 23.40
C HIS A 200 -12.79 -1.73 23.84
N ALA A 201 -13.09 -1.70 25.13
CA ALA A 201 -14.27 -2.38 25.71
C ALA A 201 -15.60 -1.85 25.16
N GLY A 202 -15.62 -0.60 24.67
CA GLY A 202 -16.78 0.06 24.07
C GLY A 202 -16.85 -0.07 22.54
N TRP A 203 -15.99 -0.87 21.92
CA TRP A 203 -16.00 -0.99 20.46
C TRP A 203 -17.36 -1.47 19.94
N TRP A 204 -17.88 -0.79 18.94
CA TRP A 204 -19.24 -0.91 18.44
C TRP A 204 -19.50 -2.17 17.59
N ASP A 205 -18.45 -2.78 17.02
CA ASP A 205 -18.57 -3.91 16.10
C ASP A 205 -18.34 -5.26 16.80
N THR A 206 -18.46 -6.34 16.04
CA THR A 206 -18.30 -7.70 16.56
C THR A 206 -16.83 -8.02 16.86
N VAL A 207 -16.54 -8.41 18.09
CA VAL A 207 -15.22 -8.86 18.51
C VAL A 207 -14.92 -10.25 17.94
N GLU A 208 -13.97 -10.32 17.00
CA GLU A 208 -13.54 -11.58 16.39
C GLU A 208 -12.22 -12.12 16.96
N HIS A 209 -11.42 -11.26 17.59
CA HIS A 209 -10.12 -11.63 18.16
C HIS A 209 -10.24 -12.30 19.53
N THR A 210 -9.16 -13.01 19.94
CA THR A 210 -9.04 -13.55 21.31
C THR A 210 -8.04 -12.76 22.17
N VAL A 211 -7.36 -11.78 21.59
CA VAL A 211 -6.29 -11.00 22.22
C VAL A 211 -6.84 -10.08 23.30
N THR A 212 -6.27 -10.16 24.52
CA THR A 212 -6.59 -9.28 25.65
C THR A 212 -5.51 -8.22 25.90
N ARG A 213 -4.30 -8.41 25.34
CA ARG A 213 -3.16 -7.47 25.37
C ARG A 213 -2.31 -7.73 24.15
N ALA A 214 -1.94 -6.68 23.43
CA ALA A 214 -1.06 -6.77 22.27
C ALA A 214 0.18 -5.88 22.49
N GLU A 215 1.37 -6.38 22.15
CA GLU A 215 2.63 -5.65 22.29
C GLU A 215 3.38 -5.63 20.96
N PHE A 216 3.65 -4.43 20.46
CA PHE A 216 4.46 -4.20 19.28
C PHE A 216 5.88 -3.82 19.65
N THR A 217 6.87 -4.48 19.03
CA THR A 217 8.29 -4.17 19.18
C THR A 217 8.92 -3.97 17.80
N PRO A 218 9.52 -2.81 17.47
CA PRO A 218 10.24 -2.65 16.22
C PRO A 218 11.59 -3.40 16.27
N ILE A 219 11.79 -4.35 15.36
CA ILE A 219 13.05 -5.10 15.22
C ILE A 219 13.58 -4.89 13.79
N GLN A 220 14.49 -3.93 13.62
CA GLN A 220 15.03 -3.56 12.30
C GLN A 220 15.89 -4.66 11.68
N ASN A 221 16.65 -5.40 12.50
CA ASN A 221 17.49 -6.49 12.00
C ASN A 221 16.66 -7.76 11.80
N SER A 222 16.52 -8.18 10.56
CA SER A 222 15.69 -9.32 10.19
C SER A 222 16.15 -10.66 10.78
N ALA A 223 17.45 -10.88 10.95
CA ALA A 223 17.95 -12.10 11.60
C ALA A 223 17.57 -12.13 13.08
N THR A 224 17.60 -10.97 13.77
CA THR A 224 17.13 -10.83 15.15
C THR A 224 15.62 -11.07 15.24
N ALA A 225 14.82 -10.53 14.29
CA ALA A 225 13.39 -10.76 14.26
C ALA A 225 13.05 -12.26 14.08
N VAL A 226 13.72 -12.94 13.15
CA VAL A 226 13.56 -14.40 12.97
C VAL A 226 13.98 -15.18 14.22
N ALA A 227 15.07 -14.79 14.89
CA ALA A 227 15.48 -15.43 16.13
C ALA A 227 14.44 -15.26 17.25
N ALA A 228 13.86 -14.05 17.40
CA ALA A 228 12.81 -13.76 18.37
C ALA A 228 11.53 -14.58 18.13
N LEU A 229 11.14 -14.79 16.86
CA LEU A 229 10.01 -15.68 16.52
C LEU A 229 10.33 -17.14 16.89
N LEU A 230 11.52 -17.63 16.55
CA LEU A 230 11.92 -19.02 16.81
C LEU A 230 12.13 -19.31 18.30
N SER A 231 12.55 -18.34 19.12
CA SER A 231 12.65 -18.48 20.59
C SER A 231 11.28 -18.34 21.27
N GLY A 232 10.29 -17.72 20.62
CA GLY A 232 8.99 -17.42 21.21
C GLY A 232 8.95 -16.12 22.01
N ASP A 233 9.92 -15.23 21.80
CA ASP A 233 9.91 -13.89 22.39
C ASP A 233 8.82 -13.01 21.74
N VAL A 234 8.49 -13.31 20.46
CA VAL A 234 7.36 -12.75 19.74
C VAL A 234 6.51 -13.86 19.08
N ASP A 235 5.22 -13.62 18.90
CA ASP A 235 4.27 -14.53 18.27
C ASP A 235 4.20 -14.36 16.76
N MET A 236 4.58 -13.18 16.26
CA MET A 236 4.55 -12.86 14.83
C MET A 236 5.66 -11.88 14.45
N ILE A 237 6.19 -12.04 13.23
CA ILE A 237 7.07 -11.06 12.57
C ILE A 237 6.57 -10.73 11.15
N ASN A 238 6.74 -9.50 10.73
CA ASN A 238 6.45 -9.02 9.39
C ASN A 238 7.53 -8.01 8.95
N PRO A 239 8.33 -8.34 7.89
CA PRO A 239 8.35 -9.57 7.09
C PRO A 239 9.28 -10.68 7.62
N VAL A 240 9.12 -11.90 7.09
CA VAL A 240 10.15 -12.93 7.09
C VAL A 240 11.02 -12.74 5.84
N PRO A 241 12.36 -12.67 5.96
CA PRO A 241 13.24 -12.67 4.78
C PRO A 241 13.03 -13.94 3.92
N ILE A 242 13.00 -13.77 2.60
CA ILE A 242 12.75 -14.89 1.66
C ILE A 242 13.74 -16.05 1.89
N GLN A 243 15.00 -15.75 2.18
CA GLN A 243 16.04 -16.74 2.44
C GLN A 243 15.82 -17.54 3.73
N ASP A 244 15.10 -16.99 4.70
CA ASP A 244 14.83 -17.63 5.99
C ASP A 244 13.50 -18.39 6.03
N ALA A 245 12.60 -18.17 5.07
CA ALA A 245 11.25 -18.73 5.07
C ALA A 245 11.24 -20.26 5.20
N ALA A 246 12.10 -20.97 4.46
CA ALA A 246 12.20 -22.42 4.54
C ALA A 246 12.68 -22.88 5.93
N ARG A 247 13.67 -22.19 6.53
CA ARG A 247 14.18 -22.48 7.87
C ARG A 247 13.14 -22.26 8.96
N VAL A 248 12.26 -21.28 8.79
CA VAL A 248 11.13 -21.04 9.71
C VAL A 248 10.12 -22.18 9.60
N ASP A 249 9.74 -22.60 8.38
CA ASP A 249 8.78 -23.69 8.16
C ASP A 249 9.28 -25.09 8.60
N GLU A 250 10.59 -25.27 8.77
CA GLU A 250 11.15 -26.52 9.33
C GLU A 250 10.82 -26.72 10.82
N ARG A 251 10.32 -25.69 11.48
CA ARG A 251 9.97 -25.72 12.91
C ARG A 251 8.46 -25.90 13.10
N PRO A 252 8.00 -26.97 13.76
CA PRO A 252 6.56 -27.23 13.91
C PRO A 252 5.81 -26.19 14.76
N GLU A 253 6.53 -25.40 15.57
CA GLU A 253 5.97 -24.37 16.45
C GLU A 253 5.69 -23.06 15.73
N VAL A 254 6.18 -22.89 14.50
CA VAL A 254 6.02 -21.67 13.71
C VAL A 254 5.66 -22.00 12.27
N THR A 255 5.11 -21.03 11.55
CA THR A 255 4.78 -21.16 10.12
C THR A 255 4.98 -19.83 9.41
N VAL A 256 5.20 -19.89 8.10
CA VAL A 256 5.24 -18.71 7.24
C VAL A 256 3.95 -18.63 6.44
N LEU A 257 3.13 -17.62 6.74
CA LEU A 257 1.98 -17.26 5.92
C LEU A 257 2.47 -16.54 4.65
N ARG A 258 2.07 -17.04 3.49
CA ARG A 258 2.47 -16.53 2.17
C ARG A 258 1.28 -15.94 1.44
N GLY A 259 1.47 -14.77 0.89
CA GLY A 259 0.53 -14.07 0.04
C GLY A 259 1.23 -13.18 -0.97
N ILE A 260 0.45 -12.40 -1.69
CA ILE A 260 0.97 -11.38 -2.61
C ILE A 260 0.60 -9.99 -2.10
N GLU A 261 1.52 -9.04 -2.22
CA GLU A 261 1.25 -7.62 -1.99
C GLU A 261 0.56 -7.03 -3.23
N ALA A 262 -0.21 -5.98 -3.07
CA ALA A 262 -0.73 -5.21 -4.21
C ALA A 262 0.38 -4.50 -5.02
N ARG A 263 1.63 -4.66 -4.63
CA ARG A 263 2.79 -4.01 -5.23
C ARG A 263 3.33 -4.76 -6.45
N VAL A 264 3.35 -4.07 -7.59
CA VAL A 264 4.06 -4.52 -8.80
C VAL A 264 5.44 -3.89 -8.84
N ILE A 265 6.46 -4.72 -9.04
CA ILE A 265 7.83 -4.29 -9.30
C ILE A 265 8.04 -4.25 -10.82
N MET A 266 8.61 -3.13 -11.31
CA MET A 266 8.74 -2.85 -12.74
C MET A 266 10.00 -2.04 -13.04
N LEU A 267 10.40 -2.05 -14.30
CA LEU A 267 11.42 -1.15 -14.84
C LEU A 267 10.75 0.05 -15.53
N GLY A 268 11.24 1.25 -15.25
CA GLY A 268 10.85 2.49 -15.92
C GLY A 268 12.01 3.07 -16.74
N PHE A 269 11.72 3.96 -17.67
CA PHE A 269 12.64 4.52 -18.66
C PHE A 269 12.58 6.04 -18.68
N ALA A 270 13.67 6.69 -19.05
CA ALA A 270 13.72 8.13 -19.35
C ALA A 270 13.12 8.39 -20.74
N HIS A 271 11.79 8.43 -20.87
CA HIS A 271 11.09 8.62 -22.15
C HIS A 271 11.32 10.02 -22.75
N GLU A 272 11.35 11.04 -21.90
CA GLU A 272 11.46 12.44 -22.32
C GLU A 272 12.89 12.84 -22.65
N SER A 273 13.88 12.27 -21.99
CA SER A 273 15.29 12.63 -22.17
C SER A 273 15.75 12.40 -23.60
N GLU A 274 16.34 13.42 -24.24
CA GLU A 274 16.82 13.31 -25.63
C GLU A 274 18.11 12.48 -25.75
N THR A 275 18.93 12.46 -24.70
CA THR A 275 20.22 11.77 -24.67
C THR A 275 20.35 10.87 -23.45
N LEU A 276 21.16 9.83 -23.57
CA LEU A 276 21.63 9.04 -22.44
C LEU A 276 22.46 9.90 -21.48
N LYS A 277 22.31 9.67 -20.19
CA LYS A 277 23.01 10.42 -19.13
C LYS A 277 24.21 9.66 -18.58
N PHE A 278 24.21 8.34 -18.69
CA PHE A 278 25.17 7.46 -18.05
C PHE A 278 25.73 6.41 -19.01
N GLY A 279 26.78 5.72 -18.55
CA GLY A 279 27.47 4.70 -19.33
C GLY A 279 28.47 5.24 -20.33
N ALA A 280 29.06 4.37 -21.15
CA ALA A 280 30.05 4.74 -22.15
C ALA A 280 29.45 5.57 -23.31
N ASP A 281 28.12 5.46 -23.51
CA ASP A 281 27.40 6.17 -24.57
C ASP A 281 26.68 7.42 -24.05
N ALA A 282 27.05 7.94 -22.88
CA ALA A 282 26.49 9.18 -22.34
C ALA A 282 26.60 10.33 -23.34
N GLY A 283 25.50 11.07 -23.54
CA GLY A 283 25.40 12.15 -24.54
C GLY A 283 24.94 11.69 -25.93
N ALA A 284 24.89 10.37 -26.20
CA ALA A 284 24.29 9.84 -27.43
C ALA A 284 22.76 9.95 -27.40
N PRO A 285 22.07 9.92 -28.56
CA PRO A 285 20.61 9.87 -28.60
C PRO A 285 20.06 8.74 -27.73
N ASN A 286 19.00 9.03 -26.98
CA ASN A 286 18.41 8.08 -26.04
C ASN A 286 17.60 6.98 -26.75
N PRO A 287 18.05 5.71 -26.73
CA PRO A 287 17.37 4.61 -27.41
C PRO A 287 16.01 4.26 -26.77
N PHE A 288 15.80 4.55 -25.47
CA PHE A 288 14.56 4.22 -24.76
C PHE A 288 13.35 5.02 -25.24
N ARG A 289 13.53 6.05 -26.06
CA ARG A 289 12.43 6.74 -26.77
C ARG A 289 11.76 5.87 -27.82
N ASP A 290 12.45 4.87 -28.35
CA ASP A 290 11.92 3.91 -29.29
C ASP A 290 11.25 2.74 -28.56
N VAL A 291 9.96 2.49 -28.85
CA VAL A 291 9.20 1.39 -28.23
C VAL A 291 9.84 0.03 -28.48
N ARG A 292 10.47 -0.20 -29.65
CA ARG A 292 11.17 -1.46 -29.99
C ARG A 292 12.31 -1.75 -29.01
N VAL A 293 13.02 -0.72 -28.55
CA VAL A 293 14.08 -0.85 -27.54
C VAL A 293 13.48 -1.25 -26.18
N ARG A 294 12.35 -0.65 -25.79
CA ARG A 294 11.66 -1.01 -24.54
C ARG A 294 11.09 -2.44 -24.60
N GLN A 295 10.55 -2.84 -25.75
CA GLN A 295 10.13 -4.22 -26.01
C GLN A 295 11.33 -5.21 -25.98
N ALA A 296 12.49 -4.80 -26.49
CA ALA A 296 13.70 -5.60 -26.39
C ALA A 296 14.10 -5.85 -24.92
N VAL A 297 13.98 -4.84 -24.04
CA VAL A 297 14.18 -5.02 -22.58
C VAL A 297 13.22 -6.09 -22.03
N ALA A 298 11.93 -6.03 -22.41
CA ALA A 298 10.93 -6.98 -21.93
C ALA A 298 11.23 -8.43 -22.37
N HIS A 299 11.72 -8.63 -23.60
CA HIS A 299 12.14 -9.94 -24.11
C HIS A 299 13.50 -10.40 -23.55
N ALA A 300 14.39 -9.47 -23.17
CA ALA A 300 15.70 -9.81 -22.63
C ALA A 300 15.66 -10.21 -21.16
N VAL A 301 14.67 -9.75 -20.38
CA VAL A 301 14.60 -10.02 -18.94
C VAL A 301 13.87 -11.33 -18.65
N ASN A 302 14.61 -12.34 -18.16
CA ASN A 302 14.07 -13.65 -17.77
C ASN A 302 13.40 -13.60 -16.41
N VAL A 303 12.15 -13.08 -16.36
CA VAL A 303 11.37 -13.01 -15.13
C VAL A 303 11.19 -14.37 -14.48
N PRO A 304 10.87 -15.47 -15.18
CA PRO A 304 10.83 -16.80 -14.55
C PRO A 304 12.12 -17.19 -13.81
N ALA A 305 13.30 -16.78 -14.32
CA ALA A 305 14.57 -17.04 -13.61
C ALA A 305 14.71 -16.19 -12.35
N ILE A 306 14.32 -14.91 -12.38
CA ILE A 306 14.26 -14.02 -11.20
C ILE A 306 13.35 -14.64 -10.13
N LEU A 307 12.15 -15.07 -10.51
CA LEU A 307 11.18 -15.67 -9.59
C LEU A 307 11.73 -16.93 -8.91
N ARG A 308 12.36 -17.83 -9.68
CA ARG A 308 12.93 -19.05 -9.11
C ARG A 308 14.17 -18.81 -8.25
N SER A 309 15.12 -18.00 -8.73
CA SER A 309 16.45 -17.93 -8.13
C SER A 309 16.56 -16.86 -7.04
N ILE A 310 15.90 -15.70 -7.22
CA ILE A 310 16.00 -14.57 -6.30
C ILE A 310 14.80 -14.58 -5.35
N MET A 311 13.57 -14.74 -5.91
CA MET A 311 12.34 -14.77 -5.11
C MET A 311 11.99 -16.17 -4.57
N ARG A 312 12.78 -17.20 -4.88
CA ARG A 312 12.62 -18.59 -4.40
C ARG A 312 11.20 -19.14 -4.58
N GLY A 313 10.51 -18.70 -5.64
CA GLY A 313 9.14 -19.10 -5.96
C GLY A 313 8.06 -18.40 -5.13
N ALA A 314 8.39 -17.40 -4.31
CA ALA A 314 7.42 -16.71 -3.47
C ALA A 314 6.65 -15.61 -4.21
N ALA A 315 7.20 -15.06 -5.31
CA ALA A 315 6.58 -13.98 -6.08
C ALA A 315 5.87 -14.52 -7.34
N GLU A 316 4.89 -13.77 -7.81
CA GLU A 316 4.15 -14.06 -9.04
C GLU A 316 4.56 -13.13 -10.19
N PRO A 317 4.54 -13.58 -11.47
CA PRO A 317 4.88 -12.72 -12.58
C PRO A 317 3.83 -11.61 -12.76
N ALA A 318 4.26 -10.40 -13.07
CA ALA A 318 3.38 -9.29 -13.39
C ALA A 318 3.36 -9.02 -14.91
N SER A 319 2.19 -8.62 -15.42
CA SER A 319 1.97 -8.22 -16.81
C SER A 319 1.48 -6.79 -16.97
N GLN A 320 0.98 -6.18 -15.90
CA GLN A 320 0.37 -4.85 -15.85
C GLN A 320 0.92 -4.05 -14.67
N LEU A 321 0.53 -2.77 -14.56
CA LEU A 321 0.93 -1.89 -13.46
C LEU A 321 0.18 -2.16 -12.15
N VAL A 322 -0.78 -3.06 -12.17
CA VAL A 322 -1.57 -3.53 -11.03
C VAL A 322 -1.48 -5.05 -10.89
N SER A 323 -1.67 -5.54 -9.67
CA SER A 323 -1.74 -6.98 -9.40
C SER A 323 -3.14 -7.54 -9.69
N PRO A 324 -3.28 -8.87 -9.89
CA PRO A 324 -4.59 -9.50 -10.12
C PRO A 324 -5.60 -9.32 -8.98
N ALA A 325 -5.15 -8.98 -7.78
CA ALA A 325 -6.02 -8.73 -6.63
C ALA A 325 -6.72 -7.37 -6.65
N MET A 326 -6.46 -6.52 -7.67
CA MET A 326 -6.93 -5.14 -7.71
C MET A 326 -8.11 -4.96 -8.63
N ARG A 327 -9.03 -4.06 -8.26
CA ARG A 327 -10.10 -3.61 -9.12
C ARG A 327 -9.53 -3.00 -10.40
N GLY A 328 -10.09 -3.36 -11.54
CA GLY A 328 -9.62 -2.88 -12.84
C GLY A 328 -8.41 -3.64 -13.40
N PHE A 329 -7.98 -4.76 -12.78
CA PHE A 329 -7.05 -5.66 -13.45
C PHE A 329 -7.69 -6.18 -14.75
N SER A 330 -6.92 -6.16 -15.84
CA SER A 330 -7.40 -6.53 -17.16
C SER A 330 -7.04 -7.98 -17.47
N ASP A 331 -7.98 -8.92 -17.31
CA ASP A 331 -7.77 -10.33 -17.66
C ASP A 331 -7.41 -10.53 -19.15
N PRO A 332 -8.05 -9.84 -20.13
CA PRO A 332 -7.67 -9.93 -21.53
C PRO A 332 -6.21 -9.56 -21.80
N ASN A 333 -5.65 -8.63 -21.00
CA ASN A 333 -4.29 -8.14 -21.12
C ASN A 333 -3.32 -8.79 -20.11
N ALA A 334 -3.70 -9.88 -19.45
CA ALA A 334 -2.85 -10.62 -18.51
C ALA A 334 -1.72 -11.41 -19.20
N ARG A 335 -1.04 -10.78 -20.16
CA ARG A 335 0.05 -11.37 -20.95
C ARG A 335 1.29 -10.52 -20.81
N ARG A 336 2.43 -11.17 -20.62
CA ARG A 336 3.73 -10.53 -20.71
C ARG A 336 4.52 -11.08 -21.89
N PRO A 337 5.44 -10.29 -22.49
CA PRO A 337 6.39 -10.81 -23.48
C PRO A 337 7.17 -12.00 -22.92
N GLU A 338 7.32 -13.04 -23.74
CA GLU A 338 8.16 -14.19 -23.39
C GLU A 338 9.64 -13.81 -23.37
N TYR A 339 10.41 -14.49 -22.52
CA TYR A 339 11.86 -14.37 -22.54
C TYR A 339 12.40 -14.93 -23.86
N ASP A 340 12.86 -14.07 -24.73
CA ASP A 340 13.45 -14.38 -26.04
C ASP A 340 14.60 -13.42 -26.38
N PRO A 341 15.84 -13.78 -25.99
CA PRO A 341 17.01 -12.94 -26.32
C PRO A 341 17.29 -12.79 -27.83
N ALA A 342 16.74 -13.69 -28.68
CA ALA A 342 16.90 -13.55 -30.13
C ALA A 342 15.95 -12.47 -30.66
N ALA A 343 14.69 -12.47 -30.24
CA ALA A 343 13.74 -11.40 -30.53
C ALA A 343 14.25 -10.05 -30.01
N ALA A 344 14.80 -10.02 -28.79
CA ALA A 344 15.38 -8.79 -28.22
C ALA A 344 16.49 -8.20 -29.11
N ARG A 345 17.44 -9.03 -29.59
CA ARG A 345 18.51 -8.57 -30.50
C ARG A 345 17.95 -8.09 -31.85
N GLN A 346 16.92 -8.76 -32.38
CA GLN A 346 16.28 -8.34 -33.63
C GLN A 346 15.63 -6.96 -33.47
N LEU A 347 14.87 -6.74 -32.38
CA LEU A 347 14.25 -5.45 -32.08
C LEU A 347 15.29 -4.32 -31.93
N LEU A 348 16.42 -4.61 -31.27
CA LEU A 348 17.53 -3.65 -31.16
C LEU A 348 18.12 -3.33 -32.52
N ALA A 349 18.35 -4.33 -33.38
CA ALA A 349 18.87 -4.13 -34.73
C ALA A 349 17.91 -3.30 -35.60
N ASP A 350 16.60 -3.61 -35.53
CA ASP A 350 15.54 -2.88 -36.26
C ASP A 350 15.40 -1.44 -35.75
N ALA A 351 15.72 -1.18 -34.48
CA ALA A 351 15.78 0.16 -33.90
C ALA A 351 17.08 0.91 -34.21
N GLY A 352 18.08 0.27 -34.88
CA GLY A 352 19.35 0.87 -35.24
C GLY A 352 20.50 0.63 -34.25
N TYR A 353 20.35 -0.29 -33.31
CA TYR A 353 21.34 -0.64 -32.28
C TYR A 353 21.78 -2.11 -32.34
N PRO A 354 22.30 -2.61 -33.49
CA PRO A 354 22.67 -4.03 -33.68
C PRO A 354 23.75 -4.50 -32.69
N ASP A 355 24.66 -3.60 -32.27
CA ASP A 355 25.72 -3.87 -31.30
C ASP A 355 25.34 -3.51 -29.86
N GLY A 356 24.08 -3.11 -29.64
CA GLY A 356 23.60 -2.61 -28.39
C GLY A 356 24.15 -1.23 -28.02
N PHE A 357 24.03 -0.87 -26.74
CA PHE A 357 24.48 0.42 -26.21
C PHE A 357 24.72 0.34 -24.69
N SER A 358 25.37 1.39 -24.14
CA SER A 358 25.65 1.52 -22.69
C SER A 358 24.81 2.63 -22.06
N PHE A 359 24.29 2.40 -20.85
CA PHE A 359 23.38 3.32 -20.16
C PHE A 359 23.41 3.11 -18.64
N GLY A 360 22.74 3.97 -17.86
CA GLY A 360 22.62 3.85 -16.42
C GLY A 360 21.33 3.16 -15.97
N LEU A 361 21.44 2.26 -14.97
CA LEU A 361 20.31 1.70 -14.24
C LEU A 361 20.37 2.14 -12.78
N LYS A 362 19.42 2.97 -12.34
CA LYS A 362 19.24 3.32 -10.93
C LYS A 362 18.41 2.26 -10.21
N CYS A 363 18.83 1.88 -9.00
CA CYS A 363 18.20 0.85 -8.21
C CYS A 363 18.23 1.21 -6.72
N PRO A 364 17.12 1.05 -5.96
CA PRO A 364 17.21 1.04 -4.50
C PRO A 364 17.85 -0.27 -4.02
N ASN A 365 18.40 -0.26 -2.80
CA ASN A 365 18.97 -1.48 -2.20
C ASN A 365 18.41 -1.81 -0.80
N ASN A 366 17.38 -1.08 -0.37
CA ASN A 366 16.71 -1.29 0.92
C ASN A 366 15.22 -0.89 0.90
N ARG A 367 14.59 -0.92 -0.28
CA ARG A 367 13.17 -0.51 -0.45
C ARG A 367 12.25 -1.69 -0.72
N TYR A 368 12.66 -2.61 -1.58
CA TYR A 368 11.88 -3.77 -2.01
C TYR A 368 12.61 -5.06 -1.63
N LEU A 369 11.88 -6.17 -1.60
CA LEU A 369 12.52 -7.47 -1.31
C LEU A 369 13.56 -7.80 -2.40
N ASN A 370 14.80 -7.96 -1.98
CA ASN A 370 15.94 -8.33 -2.85
C ASN A 370 16.16 -7.40 -4.06
N ASP A 371 15.81 -6.12 -3.95
CA ASP A 371 15.86 -5.14 -5.04
C ASP A 371 17.21 -5.06 -5.74
N GLU A 372 18.33 -4.92 -5.03
CA GLU A 372 19.65 -4.91 -5.61
C GLU A 372 19.99 -6.21 -6.36
N ALA A 373 19.64 -7.37 -5.80
CA ALA A 373 19.88 -8.65 -6.45
C ALA A 373 19.06 -8.81 -7.74
N VAL A 374 17.85 -8.27 -7.77
CA VAL A 374 17.01 -8.20 -8.98
C VAL A 374 17.68 -7.31 -10.04
N CYS A 375 18.13 -6.11 -9.66
CA CYS A 375 18.82 -5.20 -10.58
C CYS A 375 20.12 -5.81 -11.13
N GLN A 376 20.91 -6.48 -10.30
CA GLN A 376 22.12 -7.18 -10.74
C GLN A 376 21.80 -8.28 -11.77
N ALA A 377 20.72 -9.05 -11.55
CA ALA A 377 20.28 -10.06 -12.51
C ALA A 377 19.81 -9.42 -13.83
N VAL A 378 19.03 -8.33 -13.76
CA VAL A 378 18.59 -7.57 -14.94
C VAL A 378 19.79 -7.09 -15.76
N VAL A 379 20.79 -6.49 -15.12
CA VAL A 379 22.06 -6.06 -15.79
C VAL A 379 22.71 -7.22 -16.53
N GLY A 380 22.85 -8.39 -15.88
CA GLY A 380 23.44 -9.58 -16.48
C GLY A 380 22.64 -10.12 -17.68
N MET A 381 21.31 -10.04 -17.62
CA MET A 381 20.42 -10.47 -18.71
C MET A 381 20.48 -9.50 -19.90
N LEU A 382 20.44 -8.20 -19.66
CA LEU A 382 20.52 -7.17 -20.69
C LEU A 382 21.88 -7.20 -21.42
N ALA A 383 22.96 -7.47 -20.70
CA ALA A 383 24.28 -7.62 -21.31
C ALA A 383 24.37 -8.74 -22.36
N GLN A 384 23.57 -9.82 -22.21
CA GLN A 384 23.53 -10.93 -23.18
C GLN A 384 22.98 -10.52 -24.55
N VAL A 385 22.23 -9.42 -24.62
CA VAL A 385 21.69 -8.87 -25.88
C VAL A 385 22.39 -7.59 -26.33
N GLY A 386 23.53 -7.23 -25.71
CA GLY A 386 24.33 -6.06 -26.06
C GLY A 386 23.97 -4.78 -25.28
N MET A 387 22.96 -4.78 -24.43
CA MET A 387 22.60 -3.65 -23.58
C MET A 387 23.44 -3.64 -22.30
N ARG A 388 24.38 -2.73 -22.18
CA ARG A 388 25.39 -2.65 -21.11
C ARG A 388 24.97 -1.62 -20.06
N ALA A 389 24.22 -2.06 -19.07
CA ALA A 389 23.77 -1.19 -17.97
C ALA A 389 24.88 -0.97 -16.93
N GLN A 390 25.13 0.28 -16.58
CA GLN A 390 25.91 0.67 -15.40
C GLN A 390 24.94 0.72 -14.21
N LEU A 391 25.04 -0.26 -13.31
CA LEU A 391 24.22 -0.29 -12.11
C LEU A 391 24.70 0.72 -11.08
N ASP A 392 23.77 1.53 -10.59
CA ASP A 392 23.96 2.44 -9.46
C ASP A 392 22.90 2.11 -8.40
N ALA A 393 23.28 1.24 -7.43
CA ALA A 393 22.44 0.79 -6.34
C ALA A 393 22.69 1.64 -5.08
N MET A 394 21.62 2.16 -4.47
CA MET A 394 21.72 3.08 -3.35
C MET A 394 20.57 2.95 -2.36
N PRO A 395 20.76 3.40 -1.09
CA PRO A 395 19.68 3.51 -0.12
C PRO A 395 18.54 4.40 -0.62
N VAL A 396 17.30 4.04 -0.27
CA VAL A 396 16.07 4.70 -0.74
C VAL A 396 16.04 6.21 -0.48
N GLN A 397 16.69 6.68 0.59
CA GLN A 397 16.77 8.10 0.94
C GLN A 397 17.53 8.91 -0.14
N ASN A 398 18.50 8.31 -0.81
CA ASN A 398 19.28 8.91 -1.91
C ASN A 398 18.59 8.66 -3.27
N TYR A 399 17.89 7.54 -3.37
CA TYR A 399 17.24 7.09 -4.61
C TYR A 399 16.14 8.03 -5.10
N TRP A 400 15.21 8.44 -4.23
CA TRP A 400 14.11 9.33 -4.62
C TRP A 400 14.58 10.72 -5.10
N PRO A 401 15.55 11.38 -4.45
CA PRO A 401 16.13 12.62 -4.99
C PRO A 401 16.72 12.48 -6.39
N GLU A 402 17.43 11.37 -6.69
CA GLU A 402 17.99 11.10 -8.02
C GLU A 402 16.88 10.98 -9.08
N LEU A 403 15.79 10.24 -8.79
CA LEU A 403 14.67 10.13 -9.73
C LEU A 403 13.95 11.46 -9.95
N ARG A 404 13.74 12.24 -8.88
CA ARG A 404 13.11 13.57 -8.99
C ARG A 404 13.97 14.59 -9.73
N ALA A 405 15.28 14.41 -9.73
CA ALA A 405 16.23 15.23 -10.47
C ALA A 405 16.41 14.74 -11.91
N ASP A 406 15.62 13.77 -12.37
CA ASP A 406 15.73 13.15 -13.69
C ASP A 406 17.15 12.60 -13.97
N ASN A 407 17.80 12.04 -12.94
CA ASN A 407 19.19 11.59 -13.00
C ASN A 407 19.28 10.08 -13.22
N PHE A 408 18.72 9.58 -14.32
CA PHE A 408 18.67 8.16 -14.71
C PHE A 408 18.48 8.00 -16.22
N ASP A 409 18.73 6.79 -16.75
CA ASP A 409 18.31 6.34 -18.08
C ASP A 409 17.22 5.24 -17.94
N MET A 410 17.39 4.34 -16.98
CA MET A 410 16.43 3.32 -16.57
C MET A 410 16.42 3.20 -15.04
N TYR A 411 15.31 2.78 -14.45
CA TYR A 411 15.17 2.66 -13.00
C TYR A 411 14.24 1.52 -12.59
N LEU A 412 14.40 0.99 -11.37
CA LEU A 412 13.50 0.01 -10.76
C LEU A 412 12.45 0.72 -9.91
N LEU A 413 11.17 0.48 -10.15
CA LEU A 413 10.06 1.03 -9.36
C LEU A 413 9.17 -0.08 -8.84
N GLY A 414 8.66 0.09 -7.62
CA GLY A 414 7.57 -0.72 -7.08
C GLY A 414 6.38 0.16 -6.76
N TRP A 415 5.21 -0.16 -7.31
CA TRP A 415 3.99 0.60 -7.11
C TRP A 415 2.89 -0.21 -6.45
N SER A 416 2.31 0.34 -5.38
CA SER A 416 1.14 -0.21 -4.69
C SER A 416 0.06 0.87 -4.65
N PRO A 417 -1.02 0.73 -5.43
CA PRO A 417 -2.10 1.71 -5.48
C PRO A 417 -2.85 1.81 -4.15
N GLY A 418 -2.91 3.02 -3.57
CA GLY A 418 -3.60 3.25 -2.30
C GLY A 418 -5.12 3.11 -2.40
N THR A 419 -5.69 3.34 -3.59
CA THR A 419 -7.12 3.17 -3.86
C THR A 419 -7.51 1.71 -4.15
N PHE A 420 -6.55 0.81 -4.35
CA PHE A 420 -6.78 -0.56 -4.85
C PHE A 420 -7.51 -0.62 -6.20
N ASP A 421 -7.32 0.40 -7.03
CA ASP A 421 -7.92 0.55 -8.34
C ASP A 421 -6.87 0.83 -9.41
N ALA A 422 -7.07 0.32 -10.63
CA ALA A 422 -6.16 0.48 -11.76
C ALA A 422 -6.09 1.92 -12.31
N GLU A 423 -7.05 2.78 -11.99
CA GLU A 423 -7.00 4.21 -12.28
C GLU A 423 -5.76 4.84 -11.63
N HIS A 424 -5.41 4.41 -10.45
CA HIS A 424 -4.34 5.01 -9.66
C HIS A 424 -2.97 5.01 -10.36
N PRO A 425 -2.43 3.87 -10.88
CA PRO A 425 -1.19 3.91 -11.64
C PRO A 425 -1.32 4.66 -12.98
N ILE A 426 -2.50 4.69 -13.61
CA ILE A 426 -2.70 5.51 -14.82
C ILE A 426 -2.49 6.98 -14.45
N ARG A 427 -3.14 7.47 -13.39
CA ARG A 427 -3.05 8.85 -12.92
C ARG A 427 -1.63 9.25 -12.49
N PHE A 428 -0.93 8.39 -11.76
CA PHE A 428 0.35 8.74 -11.15
C PHE A 428 1.58 8.37 -12.00
N LEU A 429 1.53 7.27 -12.76
CA LEU A 429 2.68 6.73 -13.48
C LEU A 429 2.60 6.92 -14.99
N ALA A 430 1.38 6.94 -15.57
CA ALA A 430 1.21 6.88 -17.01
C ALA A 430 0.64 8.15 -17.64
N HIS A 431 -0.05 9.00 -16.89
CA HIS A 431 -0.47 10.32 -17.37
C HIS A 431 0.73 11.21 -17.62
N THR A 432 0.69 11.98 -18.70
CA THR A 432 1.68 13.02 -18.97
C THR A 432 1.84 13.93 -17.75
N PRO A 433 3.07 14.22 -17.28
CA PRO A 433 3.27 15.04 -16.09
C PRO A 433 2.62 16.42 -16.21
N ASP A 434 1.72 16.72 -15.25
CA ASP A 434 1.07 18.03 -15.10
C ASP A 434 1.15 18.43 -13.62
N ALA A 435 2.04 19.38 -13.32
CA ALA A 435 2.27 19.83 -11.96
C ALA A 435 1.10 20.64 -11.37
N GLU A 436 0.32 21.35 -12.19
CA GLU A 436 -0.83 22.13 -11.76
C GLU A 436 -2.01 21.21 -11.42
N ALA A 437 -2.31 20.26 -12.29
CA ALA A 437 -3.33 19.24 -12.06
C ALA A 437 -2.88 18.10 -11.11
N LYS A 438 -1.59 18.05 -10.72
CA LYS A 438 -0.97 16.99 -9.91
C LYS A 438 -1.10 15.59 -10.53
N LEU A 439 -1.11 15.52 -11.86
CA LEU A 439 -1.13 14.30 -12.65
C LEU A 439 0.29 13.88 -13.03
N GLY A 440 0.54 12.58 -13.21
CA GLY A 440 1.86 12.05 -13.56
C GLY A 440 2.96 12.34 -12.53
N SER A 441 2.61 12.60 -11.27
CA SER A 441 3.58 13.06 -10.24
C SER A 441 4.64 12.02 -9.86
N TRP A 442 4.48 10.77 -10.27
CA TRP A 442 5.43 9.67 -10.13
C TRP A 442 5.90 9.11 -11.49
N ASN A 443 5.50 9.76 -12.56
CA ASN A 443 5.99 9.47 -13.91
C ASN A 443 7.36 10.15 -14.13
N PHE A 444 8.37 9.67 -13.42
CA PHE A 444 9.73 10.25 -13.44
C PHE A 444 10.34 10.28 -14.82
N GLY A 445 9.99 9.29 -15.67
CA GLY A 445 10.55 9.17 -17.01
C GLY A 445 9.91 10.07 -18.07
N GLY A 446 8.83 10.79 -17.74
CA GLY A 446 8.12 11.64 -18.69
C GLY A 446 7.44 10.87 -19.81
N PHE A 447 6.91 9.67 -19.52
CA PHE A 447 6.02 8.98 -20.48
C PHE A 447 4.83 9.86 -20.81
N SER A 448 4.48 9.95 -22.09
CA SER A 448 3.37 10.79 -22.57
C SER A 448 2.62 10.09 -23.69
N ASN A 449 1.31 9.97 -23.54
CA ASN A 449 0.40 9.44 -24.54
C ASN A 449 -0.96 10.13 -24.43
N GLY A 450 -1.28 11.00 -25.40
CA GLY A 450 -2.50 11.82 -25.37
C GLY A 450 -3.81 11.02 -25.36
N THR A 451 -3.80 9.73 -25.79
CA THR A 451 -4.97 8.86 -25.69
C THR A 451 -5.18 8.44 -24.24
N ILE A 452 -4.13 8.04 -23.53
CA ILE A 452 -4.20 7.70 -22.10
C ILE A 452 -4.62 8.91 -21.27
N ASP A 453 -4.06 10.09 -21.58
CA ASP A 453 -4.43 11.34 -20.91
C ASP A 453 -5.92 11.67 -21.07
N ALA A 454 -6.48 11.44 -22.28
CA ALA A 454 -7.89 11.65 -22.55
C ALA A 454 -8.80 10.56 -21.91
N MET A 455 -8.32 9.35 -21.73
CA MET A 455 -9.09 8.26 -21.11
C MET A 455 -9.23 8.46 -19.59
N LEU A 456 -8.23 9.01 -18.91
CA LEU A 456 -8.23 9.13 -17.45
C LEU A 456 -9.48 9.82 -16.88
N PRO A 457 -9.88 11.03 -17.32
CA PRO A 457 -11.09 11.67 -16.80
C PRO A 457 -12.37 10.88 -17.10
N MET A 458 -12.42 10.14 -18.22
CA MET A 458 -13.55 9.28 -18.55
C MET A 458 -13.65 8.09 -17.58
N ILE A 459 -12.52 7.41 -17.31
CA ILE A 459 -12.42 6.32 -16.32
C ILE A 459 -12.81 6.81 -14.92
N GLN A 460 -12.38 8.01 -14.56
CA GLN A 460 -12.68 8.60 -13.25
C GLN A 460 -14.16 8.97 -13.07
N ALA A 461 -14.86 9.33 -14.14
CA ALA A 461 -16.26 9.75 -14.10
C ALA A 461 -17.25 8.61 -14.37
N GLU A 462 -16.80 7.47 -14.93
CA GLU A 462 -17.69 6.37 -15.35
C GLU A 462 -18.23 5.60 -14.14
N ILE A 463 -19.56 5.58 -14.02
CA ILE A 463 -20.30 4.94 -12.90
C ILE A 463 -20.76 3.52 -13.22
N ASP A 464 -20.84 3.14 -14.51
CA ASP A 464 -21.14 1.77 -14.91
C ASP A 464 -19.85 0.92 -14.82
N ASP A 465 -19.85 -0.06 -13.91
CA ASP A 465 -18.66 -0.88 -13.64
C ASP A 465 -18.17 -1.65 -14.88
N ASN A 466 -19.07 -2.09 -15.78
CA ASN A 466 -18.67 -2.82 -16.99
C ASN A 466 -18.06 -1.89 -18.03
N GLN A 467 -18.63 -0.70 -18.22
CA GLN A 467 -18.07 0.31 -19.13
C GLN A 467 -16.71 0.79 -18.59
N ARG A 468 -16.62 1.05 -17.30
CA ARG A 468 -15.38 1.44 -16.65
C ARG A 468 -14.29 0.36 -16.78
N GLN A 469 -14.63 -0.93 -16.57
CA GLN A 469 -13.69 -2.04 -16.79
C GLN A 469 -13.22 -2.10 -18.25
N SER A 470 -14.12 -1.91 -19.23
CA SER A 470 -13.73 -1.87 -20.65
C SER A 470 -12.73 -0.75 -20.95
N MET A 471 -12.93 0.44 -20.36
CA MET A 471 -11.96 1.55 -20.51
C MET A 471 -10.61 1.23 -19.87
N LEU A 472 -10.61 0.56 -18.71
CA LEU A 472 -9.39 0.11 -18.03
C LEU A 472 -8.66 -0.97 -18.83
N ASP A 473 -9.41 -1.88 -19.50
CA ASP A 473 -8.85 -2.90 -20.40
C ASP A 473 -8.17 -2.24 -21.60
N ASP A 474 -8.79 -1.24 -22.22
CA ASP A 474 -8.22 -0.49 -23.34
C ASP A 474 -6.97 0.30 -22.91
N ALA A 475 -7.00 0.92 -21.73
CA ALA A 475 -5.84 1.61 -21.19
C ALA A 475 -4.67 0.65 -20.88
N ALA A 476 -4.97 -0.53 -20.31
CA ALA A 476 -3.97 -1.56 -20.05
C ALA A 476 -3.32 -2.08 -21.35
N ALA A 477 -4.12 -2.32 -22.41
CA ALA A 477 -3.62 -2.71 -23.73
C ALA A 477 -2.67 -1.66 -24.30
N LEU A 478 -3.08 -0.40 -24.29
CA LEU A 478 -2.27 0.70 -24.81
C LEU A 478 -0.95 0.89 -24.05
N LEU A 479 -0.98 0.75 -22.70
CA LEU A 479 0.23 0.82 -21.86
C LEU A 479 1.20 -0.32 -22.17
N GLN A 480 0.69 -1.52 -22.51
CA GLN A 480 1.51 -2.65 -22.94
C GLN A 480 2.08 -2.45 -24.35
N ASP A 481 1.27 -1.98 -25.31
CA ASP A 481 1.72 -1.72 -26.67
C ASP A 481 2.83 -0.66 -26.70
N GLU A 482 2.69 0.39 -25.92
CA GLU A 482 3.69 1.45 -25.75
C GLU A 482 4.88 1.02 -24.87
N MET A 483 4.80 -0.10 -24.19
CA MET A 483 5.78 -0.55 -23.21
C MET A 483 6.23 0.60 -22.31
N ALA A 484 5.24 1.31 -21.72
CA ALA A 484 5.49 2.47 -20.86
C ALA A 484 6.38 2.10 -19.67
N TYR A 485 6.18 0.90 -19.14
CA TYR A 485 6.99 0.23 -18.13
C TYR A 485 7.18 -1.24 -18.52
N VAL A 486 8.17 -1.92 -17.95
CA VAL A 486 8.30 -3.37 -18.02
C VAL A 486 7.96 -3.96 -16.65
N PRO A 487 6.71 -4.44 -16.42
CA PRO A 487 6.36 -5.15 -15.20
C PRO A 487 7.20 -6.42 -15.04
N LEU A 488 7.68 -6.69 -13.85
CA LEU A 488 8.49 -7.87 -13.54
C LEU A 488 7.68 -8.88 -12.74
N TYR A 489 7.29 -8.51 -11.53
CA TYR A 489 6.57 -9.41 -10.63
C TYR A 489 5.74 -8.64 -9.59
N VAL A 490 4.76 -9.36 -9.03
CA VAL A 490 4.02 -8.95 -7.84
C VAL A 490 4.84 -9.34 -6.61
N GLN A 491 5.11 -8.36 -5.72
CA GLN A 491 5.92 -8.59 -4.54
C GLN A 491 5.24 -9.56 -3.58
N PRO A 492 5.96 -10.58 -3.02
CA PRO A 492 5.36 -11.50 -2.07
C PRO A 492 5.23 -10.88 -0.68
N LEU A 493 4.24 -11.36 0.08
CA LEU A 493 4.11 -11.15 1.52
C LEU A 493 4.51 -12.43 2.24
N LEU A 494 5.42 -12.30 3.20
CA LEU A 494 5.91 -13.40 4.03
C LEU A 494 5.81 -12.98 5.49
N TRP A 495 4.79 -13.48 6.20
CA TRP A 495 4.61 -13.23 7.63
C TRP A 495 4.92 -14.51 8.40
N GLY A 496 5.84 -14.44 9.34
CA GLY A 496 6.14 -15.57 10.24
C GLY A 496 5.28 -15.47 11.49
N MET A 497 4.68 -16.57 11.91
CA MET A 497 3.86 -16.58 13.12
C MET A 497 3.96 -17.94 13.85
N ARG A 498 3.59 -17.95 15.14
CA ARG A 498 3.43 -19.18 15.91
C ARG A 498 2.31 -20.03 15.33
N SER A 499 2.44 -21.37 15.38
CA SER A 499 1.47 -22.29 14.76
C SER A 499 0.09 -22.26 15.42
N ASN A 500 -0.02 -21.75 16.65
CA ASN A 500 -1.29 -21.55 17.37
C ASN A 500 -1.92 -20.16 17.11
N VAL A 501 -1.33 -19.35 16.20
CA VAL A 501 -1.88 -18.04 15.79
C VAL A 501 -2.58 -18.19 14.46
N SER A 502 -3.79 -17.66 14.35
CA SER A 502 -4.49 -17.45 13.08
C SER A 502 -4.82 -15.97 12.90
N LEU A 503 -4.70 -15.48 11.68
CA LEU A 503 -4.90 -14.08 11.31
C LEU A 503 -5.23 -13.95 9.82
N VAL A 504 -5.55 -12.74 9.37
CA VAL A 504 -5.78 -12.41 7.95
C VAL A 504 -4.61 -11.61 7.40
N GLN A 505 -4.00 -12.11 6.33
CA GLN A 505 -2.98 -11.38 5.58
C GLN A 505 -3.65 -10.71 4.37
N ARG A 506 -3.63 -9.38 4.33
CA ARG A 506 -4.22 -8.61 3.24
C ARG A 506 -3.16 -8.15 2.25
N PRO A 507 -3.53 -7.96 0.97
CA PRO A 507 -2.61 -7.46 -0.06
C PRO A 507 -2.07 -6.05 0.17
N ASP A 508 -2.70 -5.23 1.03
CA ASP A 508 -2.18 -3.92 1.45
C ASP A 508 -1.03 -4.01 2.46
N ASN A 509 -0.73 -5.23 2.95
CA ASN A 509 0.25 -5.50 3.98
C ASN A 509 -0.09 -4.86 5.36
N PHE A 510 -1.35 -4.49 5.59
CA PHE A 510 -1.79 -3.97 6.87
C PHE A 510 -2.16 -5.11 7.82
N PHE A 511 -1.57 -5.07 9.01
CA PHE A 511 -1.82 -6.05 10.06
C PHE A 511 -2.98 -5.59 10.97
N MET A 512 -4.02 -6.42 11.05
CA MET A 512 -5.26 -6.10 11.77
C MET A 512 -5.44 -7.00 12.99
N LEU A 513 -5.22 -6.47 14.19
CA LEU A 513 -5.41 -7.17 15.47
C LEU A 513 -6.81 -7.73 15.66
N ARG A 514 -7.84 -7.06 15.10
CA ARG A 514 -9.24 -7.49 15.20
C ARG A 514 -9.52 -8.90 14.63
N TRP A 515 -8.58 -9.45 13.86
CA TRP A 515 -8.69 -10.79 13.26
C TRP A 515 -7.68 -11.79 13.84
N VAL A 516 -6.93 -11.41 14.87
CA VAL A 516 -5.94 -12.30 15.50
C VAL A 516 -6.62 -13.22 16.50
N ARG A 517 -6.42 -14.52 16.33
CA ARG A 517 -6.84 -15.54 17.28
C ARG A 517 -5.62 -16.34 17.71
N VAL A 518 -5.47 -16.51 19.00
CA VAL A 518 -4.44 -17.37 19.62
C VAL A 518 -5.20 -18.54 20.25
N GLU A 519 -4.86 -19.77 19.85
CA GLU A 519 -5.45 -21.02 20.33
C GLU A 519 -4.71 -21.58 21.55
#